data_8da8a24f8f72da28bda543e815b02c1b
#
_entry.id   8da8a24f8f72da28bda543e815b02c1b
#
_cell.length_a   1.000
_cell.length_b   1.000
_cell.length_c   1.000
_cell.angle_alpha   90.00
_cell.angle_beta   90.00
_cell.angle_gamma   90.00
#
_symmetry.space_group_name_H-M   'P 1'
#
loop_
_entity.id
_entity.type
_entity.pdbx_description
1 polymer ?
#
loop_
_entity_poly.entity_id
_entity_poly.type
_entity_poly.pdbx_seq_one_letter_code
_entity_poly.pdbx_strand_id
1 'polypeptide(L)'
;MALADFALVVGIDSYPGLRPLKGAEADARDFYDWVTDPAGGNVDAQNAKRIVTSDFAPLADSADGAKPVRDHIEDFFKMVNKAAARNAQAQQGIAAGRRIYLFFSGHGFSPSLDRSGVLMANATDDMPFNIGAQMWADRLYDGGWFEEVLLFQDACRQHFPSADVTPPFFQSRNPPQDPPRKRFYAFSAKSGLLAVERPLANGHTRGVFTSTLLEGLRLGAVDAPSGDVTTNQLKVYLESNMQKKLTDVELEDADISKVPEVSHADPFVIVAGRPGAPRTNATFPVELRSAAPGKILNNDFEVVAENFTGPPPWTAKLQRGLYQYVLPGGGTTLFKVTGALDASQQPVVTIVSV
;
A
#
# COMPACT_ATOMS: atom_id res chain seq x y z
N MET A 1 -23.49 3.89 -16.78
CA MET A 1 -22.12 3.29 -16.65
C MET A 1 -21.82 3.17 -15.17
N ALA A 2 -21.07 2.13 -14.75
CA ALA A 2 -20.63 2.05 -13.35
C ALA A 2 -19.65 3.20 -13.03
N LEU A 3 -19.69 3.72 -11.81
CA LEU A 3 -18.76 4.73 -11.34
C LEU A 3 -17.34 4.14 -11.28
N ALA A 4 -16.34 4.94 -11.66
CA ALA A 4 -14.95 4.53 -11.69
C ALA A 4 -14.33 4.45 -10.30
N ASP A 5 -13.28 3.64 -10.16
CA ASP A 5 -12.41 3.62 -9.01
C ASP A 5 -11.19 4.54 -9.24
N PHE A 6 -10.65 5.10 -8.15
CA PHE A 6 -9.51 6.02 -8.16
C PHE A 6 -8.44 5.59 -7.17
N ALA A 7 -7.18 5.99 -7.43
CA ALA A 7 -6.07 5.77 -6.50
C ALA A 7 -5.08 6.94 -6.49
N LEU A 8 -4.72 7.39 -5.29
CA LEU A 8 -3.59 8.29 -5.04
C LEU A 8 -2.57 7.55 -4.20
N VAL A 9 -1.36 7.44 -4.70
CA VAL A 9 -0.26 6.68 -4.05
C VAL A 9 0.96 7.58 -3.94
N VAL A 10 1.37 7.88 -2.71
CA VAL A 10 2.45 8.82 -2.42
C VAL A 10 3.54 8.12 -1.60
N GLY A 11 4.80 8.27 -2.03
CA GLY A 11 5.97 7.77 -1.32
C GLY A 11 7.10 8.80 -1.31
N ILE A 12 7.55 9.21 -0.13
CA ILE A 12 8.55 10.25 0.02
C ILE A 12 9.74 9.74 0.83
N ASP A 13 10.89 9.57 0.17
CA ASP A 13 12.14 9.16 0.81
C ASP A 13 13.07 10.35 1.08
N SER A 14 13.08 11.37 0.22
CA SER A 14 14.00 12.50 0.31
C SER A 14 13.36 13.71 0.99
N TYR A 15 13.98 14.11 2.08
CA TYR A 15 13.60 15.26 2.89
C TYR A 15 14.87 16.07 3.21
N PRO A 16 15.25 17.06 2.42
CA PRO A 16 16.47 17.84 2.68
C PRO A 16 16.49 18.55 4.04
N GLY A 17 15.31 18.85 4.61
CA GLY A 17 15.15 19.46 5.93
C GLY A 17 14.98 18.49 7.08
N LEU A 18 14.91 17.18 6.82
CA LEU A 18 14.69 16.12 7.80
C LEU A 18 15.58 14.92 7.50
N ARG A 19 15.54 13.90 8.37
CA ARG A 19 16.23 12.64 8.09
C ARG A 19 15.62 11.94 6.87
N PRO A 20 16.39 11.54 5.85
CA PRO A 20 15.86 10.79 4.72
C PRO A 20 15.39 9.38 5.15
N LEU A 21 14.37 8.88 4.46
CA LEU A 21 13.89 7.50 4.52
C LEU A 21 14.47 6.69 3.35
N LYS A 22 14.17 5.39 3.32
CA LYS A 22 14.71 4.47 2.31
C LYS A 22 13.67 3.51 1.73
N GLY A 23 12.50 3.43 2.34
CA GLY A 23 11.46 2.45 2.02
C GLY A 23 10.20 3.04 1.39
N ALA A 24 9.91 4.31 1.62
CA ALA A 24 8.62 4.88 1.28
C ALA A 24 8.31 4.91 -0.23
N GLU A 25 9.31 5.20 -1.06
CA GLU A 25 9.11 5.10 -2.52
C GLU A 25 8.86 3.66 -2.99
N ALA A 26 9.62 2.72 -2.44
CA ALA A 26 9.48 1.32 -2.81
C ALA A 26 8.09 0.78 -2.39
N ASP A 27 7.62 1.17 -1.21
CA ASP A 27 6.28 0.85 -0.73
C ASP A 27 5.19 1.43 -1.64
N ALA A 28 5.33 2.69 -2.04
CA ALA A 28 4.40 3.34 -2.95
C ALA A 28 4.38 2.68 -4.33
N ARG A 29 5.54 2.27 -4.87
CA ARG A 29 5.61 1.55 -6.14
C ARG A 29 4.86 0.22 -6.08
N ASP A 30 5.10 -0.57 -5.05
CA ASP A 30 4.46 -1.88 -4.87
C ASP A 30 2.94 -1.75 -4.63
N PHE A 31 2.52 -0.73 -3.89
CA PHE A 31 1.10 -0.47 -3.70
C PHE A 31 0.45 -0.01 -5.01
N TYR A 32 1.13 0.84 -5.79
CA TYR A 32 0.65 1.28 -7.10
C TYR A 32 0.49 0.10 -8.06
N ASP A 33 1.48 -0.80 -8.10
CA ASP A 33 1.43 -2.00 -8.93
C ASP A 33 0.26 -2.91 -8.53
N TRP A 34 0.02 -3.06 -7.22
CA TRP A 34 -1.12 -3.85 -6.73
C TRP A 34 -2.46 -3.17 -7.05
N VAL A 35 -2.58 -1.85 -6.83
CA VAL A 35 -3.86 -1.16 -6.99
C VAL A 35 -4.30 -1.07 -8.44
N THR A 36 -3.36 -1.06 -9.38
CA THR A 36 -3.62 -1.08 -10.83
C THR A 36 -3.64 -2.49 -11.44
N ASP A 37 -3.20 -3.51 -10.71
CA ASP A 37 -3.27 -4.91 -11.16
C ASP A 37 -4.74 -5.35 -11.29
N PRO A 38 -5.18 -5.88 -12.44
CA PRO A 38 -6.51 -6.46 -12.58
C PRO A 38 -6.83 -7.58 -11.57
N ALA A 39 -5.82 -8.22 -11.01
CA ALA A 39 -5.95 -9.22 -9.94
C ALA A 39 -5.90 -8.62 -8.53
N GLY A 40 -5.60 -7.33 -8.41
CA GLY A 40 -5.52 -6.56 -7.17
C GLY A 40 -6.65 -5.56 -7.04
N GLY A 41 -6.28 -4.28 -6.93
CA GLY A 41 -7.24 -3.17 -6.81
C GLY A 41 -8.07 -2.90 -8.07
N ASN A 42 -7.56 -3.29 -9.23
CA ASN A 42 -8.18 -3.13 -10.55
C ASN A 42 -8.59 -1.69 -10.89
N VAL A 43 -7.83 -0.72 -10.40
CA VAL A 43 -8.03 0.69 -10.75
C VAL A 43 -7.42 0.97 -12.11
N ASP A 44 -8.19 1.61 -13.00
CA ASP A 44 -7.68 2.05 -14.30
C ASP A 44 -6.50 3.02 -14.10
N ALA A 45 -5.39 2.80 -14.79
CA ALA A 45 -4.19 3.63 -14.70
C ALA A 45 -4.46 5.13 -14.99
N GLN A 46 -5.50 5.45 -15.76
CA GLN A 46 -5.93 6.84 -16.00
C GLN A 46 -6.51 7.51 -14.75
N ASN A 47 -7.03 6.73 -13.81
CA ASN A 47 -7.60 7.17 -12.55
C ASN A 47 -6.66 6.96 -11.36
N ALA A 48 -5.48 6.40 -11.61
CA ALA A 48 -4.45 6.17 -10.61
C ALA A 48 -3.29 7.16 -10.78
N LYS A 49 -2.85 7.77 -9.67
CA LYS A 49 -1.69 8.66 -9.67
C LYS A 49 -0.68 8.17 -8.64
N ARG A 50 0.53 7.87 -9.10
CA ARG A 50 1.70 7.69 -8.23
C ARG A 50 2.49 8.99 -8.18
N ILE A 51 2.97 9.34 -6.99
CA ILE A 51 3.82 10.51 -6.71
C ILE A 51 4.93 10.04 -5.79
N VAL A 52 6.14 9.93 -6.30
CA VAL A 52 7.32 9.51 -5.52
C VAL A 52 8.46 10.51 -5.70
N THR A 53 9.37 10.58 -4.73
CA THR A 53 10.45 11.57 -4.74
C THR A 53 11.29 11.52 -6.00
N SER A 54 11.63 10.32 -6.49
CA SER A 54 12.45 10.14 -7.69
C SER A 54 11.79 10.58 -8.99
N ASP A 55 10.47 10.81 -9.02
CA ASP A 55 9.78 11.39 -10.18
C ASP A 55 10.18 12.88 -10.39
N PHE A 56 10.87 13.48 -9.40
CA PHE A 56 11.31 14.89 -9.40
C PHE A 56 12.84 15.03 -9.47
N ALA A 57 13.54 14.05 -10.01
CA ALA A 57 14.99 14.11 -10.17
C ALA A 57 15.42 15.22 -11.17
N PRO A 58 16.57 15.93 -10.94
CA PRO A 58 17.48 15.74 -9.82
C PRO A 58 16.88 16.23 -8.50
N LEU A 59 17.20 15.51 -7.40
CA LEU A 59 16.69 15.86 -6.09
C LEU A 59 17.27 17.19 -5.61
N ALA A 60 16.46 17.97 -4.91
CA ALA A 60 16.88 19.25 -4.36
C ALA A 60 17.78 19.05 -3.14
N ASP A 61 18.77 19.93 -2.97
CA ASP A 61 19.69 19.95 -1.82
C ASP A 61 19.10 20.76 -0.64
N SER A 62 18.00 21.49 -0.85
CA SER A 62 17.33 22.29 0.17
C SER A 62 15.83 22.04 0.21
N ALA A 63 15.21 22.31 1.36
CA ALA A 63 13.78 22.14 1.56
C ALA A 63 12.94 22.99 0.59
N ASP A 64 13.34 24.22 0.29
CA ASP A 64 12.60 25.13 -0.60
C ASP A 64 12.39 24.58 -2.01
N GLY A 65 13.34 23.77 -2.50
CA GLY A 65 13.27 23.13 -3.81
C GLY A 65 12.71 21.72 -3.80
N ALA A 66 12.50 21.15 -2.62
CA ALA A 66 12.18 19.73 -2.48
C ALA A 66 10.75 19.40 -2.94
N LYS A 67 10.61 18.26 -3.60
CA LYS A 67 9.35 17.73 -4.13
C LYS A 67 9.23 16.25 -3.80
N PRO A 68 7.99 15.71 -3.67
CA PRO A 68 6.71 16.37 -3.91
C PRO A 68 6.28 17.33 -2.78
N VAL A 69 5.51 18.33 -3.16
CA VAL A 69 4.81 19.25 -2.26
C VAL A 69 3.30 19.06 -2.37
N ARG A 70 2.54 19.70 -1.51
CA ARG A 70 1.08 19.58 -1.43
C ARG A 70 0.37 19.81 -2.77
N ASP A 71 0.83 20.73 -3.59
CA ASP A 71 0.21 21.05 -4.88
C ASP A 71 0.13 19.86 -5.82
N HIS A 72 1.12 18.95 -5.79
CA HIS A 72 1.11 17.73 -6.61
C HIS A 72 -0.01 16.78 -6.22
N ILE A 73 -0.38 16.77 -4.93
CA ILE A 73 -1.51 16.01 -4.40
C ILE A 73 -2.82 16.70 -4.76
N GLU A 74 -2.88 18.02 -4.63
CA GLU A 74 -4.05 18.82 -5.00
C GLU A 74 -4.41 18.67 -6.47
N ASP A 75 -3.43 18.54 -7.36
CA ASP A 75 -3.67 18.33 -8.79
C ASP A 75 -4.41 17.03 -9.08
N PHE A 76 -4.16 15.96 -8.31
CA PHE A 76 -4.97 14.75 -8.41
C PHE A 76 -6.43 15.02 -8.04
N PHE A 77 -6.68 15.76 -6.98
CA PHE A 77 -8.05 16.10 -6.57
C PHE A 77 -8.76 17.06 -7.53
N LYS A 78 -8.04 17.88 -8.28
CA LYS A 78 -8.60 18.63 -9.41
C LYS A 78 -9.12 17.67 -10.51
N MET A 79 -8.40 16.57 -10.78
CA MET A 79 -8.86 15.51 -11.70
C MET A 79 -10.12 14.81 -11.16
N VAL A 80 -10.14 14.44 -9.88
CA VAL A 80 -11.30 13.85 -9.21
C VAL A 80 -12.52 14.78 -9.30
N ASN A 81 -12.34 16.09 -9.08
CA ASN A 81 -13.41 17.07 -9.20
C ASN A 81 -13.98 17.16 -10.62
N LYS A 82 -13.13 17.07 -11.65
CA LYS A 82 -13.59 17.01 -13.05
C LYS A 82 -14.42 15.76 -13.33
N ALA A 83 -14.05 14.62 -12.72
CA ALA A 83 -14.84 13.38 -12.85
C ALA A 83 -16.23 13.55 -12.21
N ALA A 84 -16.30 14.12 -11.00
CA ALA A 84 -17.56 14.41 -10.33
C ALA A 84 -18.45 15.36 -11.14
N ALA A 85 -17.88 16.38 -11.76
CA ALA A 85 -18.63 17.30 -12.62
C ALA A 85 -19.20 16.59 -13.87
N ARG A 86 -18.41 15.72 -14.50
CA ARG A 86 -18.87 14.90 -15.63
C ARG A 86 -20.01 13.96 -15.23
N ASN A 87 -19.90 13.28 -14.07
CA ASN A 87 -20.96 12.39 -13.59
C ASN A 87 -22.26 13.14 -13.31
N ALA A 88 -22.17 14.33 -12.71
CA ALA A 88 -23.34 15.18 -12.47
C ALA A 88 -24.00 15.63 -13.78
N GLN A 89 -23.23 16.03 -14.79
CA GLN A 89 -23.75 16.38 -16.12
C GLN A 89 -24.42 15.19 -16.83
N ALA A 90 -23.86 13.99 -16.63
CA ALA A 90 -24.42 12.75 -17.17
C ALA A 90 -25.58 12.18 -16.34
N GLN A 91 -26.06 12.90 -15.32
CA GLN A 91 -27.11 12.47 -14.39
C GLN A 91 -26.81 11.15 -13.65
N GLN A 92 -25.53 10.85 -13.44
CA GLN A 92 -25.04 9.65 -12.71
C GLN A 92 -24.84 9.92 -11.21
N GLY A 93 -25.32 11.04 -10.69
CA GLY A 93 -25.14 11.46 -9.32
C GLY A 93 -24.00 12.46 -9.14
N ILE A 94 -23.72 12.82 -7.88
CA ILE A 94 -22.72 13.85 -7.53
C ILE A 94 -21.35 13.28 -7.15
N ALA A 95 -21.24 11.95 -6.95
CA ALA A 95 -19.98 11.30 -6.60
C ALA A 95 -18.97 11.37 -7.76
N ALA A 96 -17.69 11.45 -7.41
CA ALA A 96 -16.59 11.38 -8.37
C ALA A 96 -16.39 9.96 -8.89
N GLY A 97 -16.54 8.98 -8.00
CA GLY A 97 -16.35 7.57 -8.29
C GLY A 97 -16.99 6.65 -7.25
N ARG A 98 -16.86 5.35 -7.48
CA ARG A 98 -17.32 4.33 -6.55
C ARG A 98 -16.35 4.23 -5.35
N ARG A 99 -15.06 4.04 -5.62
CA ARG A 99 -14.03 3.78 -4.62
C ARG A 99 -12.81 4.67 -4.83
N ILE A 100 -12.19 5.08 -3.73
CA ILE A 100 -10.87 5.70 -3.75
C ILE A 100 -9.93 4.99 -2.80
N TYR A 101 -8.72 4.71 -3.29
CA TYR A 101 -7.58 4.27 -2.50
C TYR A 101 -6.64 5.45 -2.28
N LEU A 102 -6.34 5.74 -1.03
CA LEU A 102 -5.33 6.70 -0.60
C LEU A 102 -4.22 5.92 0.09
N PHE A 103 -3.02 5.99 -0.44
CA PHE A 103 -1.83 5.39 0.16
C PHE A 103 -0.75 6.44 0.34
N PHE A 104 -0.22 6.51 1.55
CA PHE A 104 0.87 7.42 1.90
C PHE A 104 1.95 6.67 2.66
N SER A 105 3.20 6.75 2.19
CA SER A 105 4.38 6.28 2.91
C SER A 105 5.42 7.41 2.99
N GLY A 106 5.95 7.67 4.19
CA GLY A 106 6.85 8.78 4.44
C GLY A 106 6.92 9.17 5.92
N HIS A 107 7.47 10.35 6.21
CA HIS A 107 7.37 10.92 7.54
C HIS A 107 5.95 11.35 7.88
N GLY A 108 5.57 11.16 9.15
CA GLY A 108 4.26 11.57 9.62
C GLY A 108 4.26 11.93 11.10
N PHE A 109 3.16 12.51 11.53
CA PHE A 109 2.94 12.94 12.90
C PHE A 109 1.46 12.92 13.26
N SER A 110 1.15 13.03 14.54
CA SER A 110 -0.21 13.10 15.07
C SER A 110 -0.29 14.20 16.11
N PRO A 111 -0.96 15.34 15.83
CA PRO A 111 -1.15 16.38 16.85
C PRO A 111 -2.15 15.95 17.93
N SER A 112 -3.05 15.02 17.61
CA SER A 112 -4.05 14.44 18.52
C SER A 112 -4.39 13.01 18.08
N LEU A 113 -5.15 12.28 18.92
CA LEU A 113 -5.51 10.87 18.68
C LEU A 113 -6.24 10.64 17.34
N ASP A 114 -7.07 11.58 16.94
CA ASP A 114 -7.97 11.52 15.79
C ASP A 114 -7.44 12.26 14.56
N ARG A 115 -6.20 12.74 14.59
CA ARG A 115 -5.59 13.50 13.50
C ARG A 115 -4.24 12.90 13.11
N SER A 116 -4.06 12.69 11.83
CA SER A 116 -2.81 12.18 11.28
C SER A 116 -2.39 13.00 10.06
N GLY A 117 -1.15 13.44 10.07
CA GLY A 117 -0.52 14.20 8.99
C GLY A 117 0.63 13.43 8.37
N VAL A 118 0.82 13.60 7.05
CA VAL A 118 1.99 13.15 6.31
C VAL A 118 2.80 14.37 5.88
N LEU A 119 4.09 14.36 6.18
CA LEU A 119 4.99 15.45 5.84
C LEU A 119 5.31 15.44 4.34
N MET A 120 5.37 16.62 3.74
CA MET A 120 5.80 16.79 2.35
C MET A 120 7.33 16.88 2.28
N ALA A 121 7.90 16.66 1.09
CA ALA A 121 9.35 16.65 0.90
C ALA A 121 10.04 17.95 1.33
N ASN A 122 9.33 19.07 1.27
CA ASN A 122 9.81 20.40 1.69
C ASN A 122 9.61 20.70 3.18
N ALA A 123 9.22 19.71 3.99
CA ALA A 123 9.06 19.90 5.43
C ALA A 123 10.42 20.06 6.13
N THR A 124 10.41 20.86 7.18
CA THR A 124 11.51 21.03 8.14
C THR A 124 10.96 20.97 9.56
N ASP A 125 11.84 20.90 10.57
CA ASP A 125 11.42 20.92 11.97
C ASP A 125 10.63 22.19 12.34
N ASP A 126 11.02 23.34 11.75
CA ASP A 126 10.35 24.63 12.00
C ASP A 126 9.11 24.84 11.11
N MET A 127 9.07 24.22 9.94
CA MET A 127 7.99 24.34 8.96
C MET A 127 7.52 22.97 8.50
N PRO A 128 6.66 22.29 9.28
CA PRO A 128 6.19 20.93 8.99
C PRO A 128 5.12 20.93 7.90
N PHE A 129 5.48 21.34 6.68
CA PHE A 129 4.57 21.27 5.52
C PHE A 129 4.00 19.87 5.37
N ASN A 130 2.67 19.75 5.39
CA ASN A 130 2.00 18.47 5.47
C ASN A 130 0.64 18.46 4.78
N ILE A 131 0.05 17.28 4.71
CA ILE A 131 -1.38 17.08 4.48
C ILE A 131 -1.97 16.28 5.64
N GLY A 132 -3.18 16.63 6.05
CA GLY A 132 -3.95 15.87 7.03
C GLY A 132 -4.60 14.66 6.36
N ALA A 133 -3.85 13.59 6.10
CA ALA A 133 -4.31 12.46 5.30
C ALA A 133 -5.65 11.88 5.80
N GLN A 134 -5.80 11.71 7.10
CA GLN A 134 -7.06 11.26 7.70
C GLN A 134 -8.18 12.29 7.48
N MET A 135 -7.93 13.58 7.71
CA MET A 135 -8.92 14.63 7.52
C MET A 135 -9.36 14.75 6.05
N TRP A 136 -8.45 14.49 5.10
CA TRP A 136 -8.77 14.44 3.68
C TRP A 136 -9.64 13.23 3.35
N ALA A 137 -9.33 12.05 3.90
CA ALA A 137 -10.15 10.84 3.74
C ALA A 137 -11.56 11.03 4.34
N ASP A 138 -11.66 11.62 5.54
CA ASP A 138 -12.94 11.93 6.18
C ASP A 138 -13.76 12.91 5.32
N ARG A 139 -13.14 13.94 4.74
CA ARG A 139 -13.82 14.88 3.85
C ARG A 139 -14.34 14.20 2.58
N LEU A 140 -13.63 13.21 2.05
CA LEU A 140 -14.10 12.41 0.90
C LEU A 140 -15.28 11.52 1.29
N TYR A 141 -15.19 10.90 2.46
CA TYR A 141 -16.22 10.02 3.00
C TYR A 141 -17.50 10.80 3.37
N ASP A 142 -17.41 11.77 4.28
CA ASP A 142 -18.55 12.56 4.74
C ASP A 142 -19.10 13.47 3.64
N GLY A 143 -18.23 13.99 2.80
CA GLY A 143 -18.58 14.85 1.70
C GLY A 143 -19.21 14.15 0.49
N GLY A 144 -19.31 12.81 0.49
CA GLY A 144 -19.95 12.04 -0.58
C GLY A 144 -19.23 12.10 -1.91
N TRP A 145 -17.92 12.20 -1.88
CA TRP A 145 -17.10 12.16 -3.10
C TRP A 145 -17.00 10.74 -3.66
N PHE A 146 -17.05 9.73 -2.78
CA PHE A 146 -16.97 8.31 -3.12
C PHE A 146 -17.94 7.51 -2.23
N GLU A 147 -18.35 6.35 -2.72
CA GLU A 147 -19.13 5.39 -1.95
C GLU A 147 -18.25 4.64 -0.94
N GLU A 148 -17.00 4.39 -1.32
CA GLU A 148 -16.02 3.66 -0.53
C GLU A 148 -14.68 4.43 -0.48
N VAL A 149 -14.20 4.73 0.73
CA VAL A 149 -12.93 5.44 0.96
C VAL A 149 -11.98 4.56 1.76
N LEU A 150 -10.83 4.22 1.17
CA LEU A 150 -9.78 3.46 1.81
C LEU A 150 -8.55 4.34 2.00
N LEU A 151 -8.04 4.41 3.22
CA LEU A 151 -6.80 5.10 3.57
C LEU A 151 -5.81 4.10 4.16
N PHE A 152 -4.61 4.07 3.61
CA PHE A 152 -3.46 3.33 4.11
C PHE A 152 -2.32 4.32 4.33
N GLN A 153 -1.82 4.42 5.56
CA GLN A 153 -0.76 5.33 5.90
C GLN A 153 0.38 4.58 6.59
N ASP A 154 1.52 4.47 5.92
CA ASP A 154 2.76 3.95 6.49
C ASP A 154 3.67 5.11 6.89
N ALA A 155 3.45 5.61 8.08
CA ALA A 155 4.15 6.76 8.64
C ALA A 155 4.08 6.76 10.18
N CYS A 156 5.08 7.34 10.80
CA CYS A 156 5.06 7.59 12.24
C CYS A 156 3.88 8.48 12.62
N ARG A 157 3.35 8.26 13.82
CA ARG A 157 2.29 9.10 14.40
C ARG A 157 2.71 9.69 15.74
N GLN A 158 3.99 10.01 15.87
CA GLN A 158 4.50 10.67 17.07
C GLN A 158 3.75 11.97 17.33
N HIS A 159 3.60 12.29 18.62
CA HIS A 159 2.93 13.50 19.03
C HIS A 159 3.79 14.73 18.71
N PHE A 160 3.22 15.64 17.92
CA PHE A 160 3.86 16.90 17.54
C PHE A 160 2.89 18.06 17.82
N PRO A 161 2.80 18.50 19.11
CA PRO A 161 1.73 19.39 19.56
C PRO A 161 1.81 20.80 18.97
N SER A 162 2.97 21.23 18.47
CA SER A 162 3.18 22.54 17.86
C SER A 162 2.80 22.62 16.37
N ALA A 163 2.50 21.47 15.74
CA ALA A 163 2.07 21.43 14.35
C ALA A 163 0.60 21.00 14.25
N ASP A 164 -0.14 21.63 13.37
CA ASP A 164 -1.50 21.18 13.00
C ASP A 164 -1.49 20.56 11.60
N VAL A 165 -2.45 19.71 11.34
CA VAL A 165 -2.60 19.07 10.02
C VAL A 165 -3.28 20.01 9.05
N THR A 166 -2.77 20.04 7.83
CA THR A 166 -3.33 20.87 6.76
C THR A 166 -4.64 20.27 6.25
N PRO A 167 -5.76 21.01 6.35
CA PRO A 167 -7.07 20.53 5.92
C PRO A 167 -7.17 20.41 4.39
N PRO A 168 -8.15 19.63 3.87
CA PRO A 168 -8.41 19.57 2.45
C PRO A 168 -8.97 20.90 1.93
N PHE A 169 -8.56 21.27 0.70
CA PHE A 169 -9.01 22.50 0.04
C PHE A 169 -10.40 22.38 -0.62
N PHE A 170 -10.92 21.15 -0.76
CA PHE A 170 -12.21 20.88 -1.39
C PHE A 170 -13.34 20.76 -0.35
N GLN A 171 -14.54 21.13 -0.78
CA GLN A 171 -15.73 21.16 0.08
C GLN A 171 -16.51 19.85 0.05
N SER A 172 -17.41 19.67 1.05
CA SER A 172 -18.43 18.62 1.02
C SER A 172 -19.38 18.84 -0.15
N ARG A 173 -19.86 17.76 -0.75
CA ARG A 173 -20.87 17.77 -1.81
C ARG A 173 -22.30 17.63 -1.28
N ASN A 174 -22.47 17.54 0.04
CA ASN A 174 -23.76 17.35 0.71
C ASN A 174 -24.61 16.22 0.08
N PRO A 175 -24.07 15.01 0.00
CA PRO A 175 -24.76 13.90 -0.64
C PRO A 175 -25.93 13.42 0.20
N PRO A 176 -26.93 12.74 -0.42
CA PRO A 176 -27.88 11.96 0.32
C PRO A 176 -27.18 10.92 1.20
N GLN A 177 -27.80 10.54 2.31
CA GLN A 177 -27.23 9.53 3.23
C GLN A 177 -27.45 8.09 2.74
N ASP A 178 -28.27 7.86 1.75
CA ASP A 178 -28.60 6.56 1.19
C ASP A 178 -28.08 6.47 -0.26
N PRO A 179 -27.31 5.42 -0.63
CA PRO A 179 -26.85 4.30 0.19
C PRO A 179 -25.76 4.71 1.20
N PRO A 180 -25.61 3.95 2.33
CA PRO A 180 -24.59 4.25 3.33
C PRO A 180 -23.18 4.09 2.70
N ARG A 181 -22.36 5.10 2.92
CA ARG A 181 -20.97 5.08 2.48
C ARG A 181 -20.12 4.19 3.39
N LYS A 182 -19.00 3.71 2.88
CA LYS A 182 -18.11 2.79 3.56
C LYS A 182 -16.70 3.36 3.65
N ARG A 183 -15.99 3.06 4.72
CA ARG A 183 -14.61 3.47 4.90
C ARG A 183 -13.77 2.37 5.53
N PHE A 184 -12.48 2.39 5.21
CA PHE A 184 -11.46 1.57 5.84
C PHE A 184 -10.18 2.36 5.95
N TYR A 185 -9.73 2.66 7.15
CA TYR A 185 -8.49 3.38 7.43
C TYR A 185 -7.55 2.48 8.22
N ALA A 186 -6.32 2.36 7.75
CA ALA A 186 -5.28 1.59 8.42
C ALA A 186 -3.97 2.40 8.47
N PHE A 187 -3.46 2.57 9.66
CA PHE A 187 -2.25 3.30 9.98
C PHE A 187 -1.20 2.33 10.51
N SER A 188 0.03 2.44 10.05
CA SER A 188 1.16 1.60 10.50
C SER A 188 1.43 1.73 11.99
N ALA A 189 1.17 2.89 12.57
CA ALA A 189 1.39 3.17 13.97
C ALA A 189 0.12 3.67 14.66
N LYS A 190 -0.06 3.31 15.93
CA LYS A 190 -1.01 3.97 16.81
C LYS A 190 -0.55 5.40 17.10
N SER A 191 -1.50 6.27 17.45
CA SER A 191 -1.16 7.65 17.85
C SER A 191 -0.13 7.67 18.97
N GLY A 192 0.89 8.50 18.84
CA GLY A 192 2.03 8.61 19.74
C GLY A 192 3.19 7.69 19.42
N LEU A 193 3.07 6.72 18.49
CA LEU A 193 4.07 5.69 18.24
C LEU A 193 4.74 5.82 16.87
N LEU A 194 5.87 5.11 16.74
CA LEU A 194 6.69 5.01 15.53
C LEU A 194 6.23 3.84 14.64
N ALA A 195 6.35 4.04 13.35
CA ALA A 195 6.37 3.01 12.33
C ALA A 195 7.81 2.53 12.07
N VAL A 196 7.96 1.31 11.57
CA VAL A 196 9.26 0.69 11.29
C VAL A 196 9.43 0.45 9.81
N GLU A 197 10.57 0.88 9.25
CA GLU A 197 11.06 0.42 7.96
C GLU A 197 12.23 -0.56 8.15
N ARG A 198 12.32 -1.57 7.29
CA ARG A 198 13.32 -2.64 7.43
C ARG A 198 14.11 -2.82 6.14
N PRO A 199 15.45 -2.90 6.22
CA PRO A 199 16.26 -3.30 5.07
C PRO A 199 16.01 -4.77 4.72
N LEU A 200 15.82 -5.02 3.43
CA LEU A 200 15.73 -6.35 2.85
C LEU A 200 17.13 -6.91 2.53
N ALA A 201 17.20 -8.24 2.31
CA ALA A 201 18.45 -8.90 1.96
C ALA A 201 19.09 -8.39 0.63
N ASN A 202 18.28 -7.77 -0.25
CA ASN A 202 18.73 -7.14 -1.49
C ASN A 202 19.17 -5.68 -1.34
N GLY A 203 19.26 -5.16 -0.11
CA GLY A 203 19.63 -3.78 0.17
C GLY A 203 18.48 -2.75 0.07
N HIS A 204 17.29 -3.17 -0.36
CA HIS A 204 16.12 -2.30 -0.36
C HIS A 204 15.44 -2.29 1.01
N THR A 205 14.98 -1.14 1.43
CA THR A 205 14.22 -0.97 2.68
C THR A 205 12.72 -0.95 2.37
N ARG A 206 11.90 -1.44 3.30
CA ARG A 206 10.44 -1.48 3.22
C ARG A 206 9.79 -1.17 4.55
N GLY A 207 8.61 -0.59 4.52
CA GLY A 207 7.75 -0.49 5.68
C GLY A 207 7.20 -1.85 6.11
N VAL A 208 7.31 -2.15 7.39
CA VAL A 208 6.76 -3.39 7.96
C VAL A 208 5.25 -3.46 7.76
N PHE A 209 4.56 -2.34 7.95
CA PHE A 209 3.12 -2.25 7.70
C PHE A 209 2.78 -2.48 6.22
N THR A 210 3.43 -1.77 5.29
CA THR A 210 3.15 -1.91 3.85
C THR A 210 3.41 -3.33 3.36
N SER A 211 4.50 -3.95 3.81
CA SER A 211 4.78 -5.35 3.51
C SER A 211 3.65 -6.28 3.98
N THR A 212 3.14 -6.07 5.21
CA THR A 212 2.03 -6.87 5.76
C THR A 212 0.70 -6.57 5.05
N LEU A 213 0.44 -5.30 4.73
CA LEU A 213 -0.74 -4.85 4.01
C LEU A 213 -0.84 -5.51 2.63
N LEU A 214 0.24 -5.43 1.85
CA LEU A 214 0.26 -6.00 0.50
C LEU A 214 0.17 -7.52 0.50
N GLU A 215 0.74 -8.18 1.50
CA GLU A 215 0.57 -9.62 1.68
C GLU A 215 -0.90 -9.96 1.96
N GLY A 216 -1.57 -9.27 2.88
CA GLY A 216 -2.99 -9.42 3.15
C GLY A 216 -3.86 -9.18 1.90
N LEU A 217 -3.61 -8.09 1.19
CA LEU A 217 -4.34 -7.72 -0.03
C LEU A 217 -4.08 -8.67 -1.21
N ARG A 218 -2.91 -9.32 -1.25
CA ARG A 218 -2.53 -10.32 -2.26
C ARG A 218 -2.97 -11.74 -1.88
N LEU A 219 -4.00 -11.86 -1.06
CA LEU A 219 -4.70 -13.07 -0.66
C LEU A 219 -4.24 -13.71 0.66
N GLY A 220 -3.35 -13.09 1.44
CA GLY A 220 -3.06 -13.55 2.82
C GLY A 220 -4.28 -13.45 3.74
N ALA A 221 -5.16 -12.48 3.48
CA ALA A 221 -6.38 -12.22 4.26
C ALA A 221 -7.66 -12.79 3.63
N VAL A 222 -7.56 -13.79 2.76
CA VAL A 222 -8.72 -14.36 2.05
C VAL A 222 -9.66 -15.11 2.97
N ASP A 223 -10.96 -14.88 2.82
CA ASP A 223 -11.98 -15.76 3.33
C ASP A 223 -12.07 -17.06 2.52
N ALA A 224 -11.90 -18.19 3.18
CA ALA A 224 -11.85 -19.49 2.53
C ALA A 224 -13.09 -19.87 1.71
N PRO A 225 -14.34 -19.52 2.09
CA PRO A 225 -15.51 -19.85 1.30
C PRO A 225 -15.70 -18.99 0.04
N SER A 226 -15.50 -17.68 0.13
CA SER A 226 -15.78 -16.75 -0.98
C SER A 226 -14.57 -16.43 -1.86
N GLY A 227 -13.37 -16.58 -1.31
CA GLY A 227 -12.14 -16.13 -1.95
C GLY A 227 -11.97 -14.60 -1.91
N ASP A 228 -12.85 -13.88 -1.23
CA ASP A 228 -12.80 -12.43 -1.09
C ASP A 228 -11.78 -12.00 -0.03
N VAL A 229 -11.24 -10.80 -0.18
CA VAL A 229 -10.59 -10.05 0.90
C VAL A 229 -11.54 -8.96 1.35
N THR A 230 -12.10 -9.11 2.53
CA THR A 230 -12.96 -8.09 3.14
C THR A 230 -12.17 -7.19 4.09
N THR A 231 -12.75 -6.04 4.42
CA THR A 231 -12.17 -5.11 5.41
C THR A 231 -11.96 -5.76 6.77
N ASN A 232 -12.89 -6.61 7.23
CA ASN A 232 -12.75 -7.34 8.49
C ASN A 232 -11.56 -8.29 8.48
N GLN A 233 -11.42 -9.08 7.42
CA GLN A 233 -10.33 -10.04 7.30
C GLN A 233 -8.99 -9.36 7.16
N LEU A 234 -8.92 -8.27 6.38
CA LEU A 234 -7.70 -7.49 6.26
C LEU A 234 -7.29 -6.89 7.61
N LYS A 235 -8.24 -6.36 8.40
CA LYS A 235 -7.97 -5.89 9.76
C LYS A 235 -7.37 -7.00 10.63
N VAL A 236 -8.05 -8.15 10.71
CA VAL A 236 -7.58 -9.29 11.52
C VAL A 236 -6.19 -9.75 11.05
N TYR A 237 -5.97 -9.79 9.74
CA TYR A 237 -4.68 -10.16 9.16
C TYR A 237 -3.57 -9.20 9.57
N LEU A 238 -3.78 -7.90 9.43
CA LEU A 238 -2.82 -6.87 9.79
C LEU A 238 -2.47 -6.92 11.29
N GLU A 239 -3.48 -6.97 12.16
CA GLU A 239 -3.31 -7.04 13.62
C GLU A 239 -2.57 -8.30 14.07
N SER A 240 -2.76 -9.43 13.36
CA SER A 240 -2.18 -10.72 13.72
C SER A 240 -0.77 -10.94 13.16
N ASN A 241 -0.39 -10.25 12.08
CA ASN A 241 0.84 -10.57 11.35
C ASN A 241 1.89 -9.47 11.39
N MET A 242 1.54 -8.19 11.62
CA MET A 242 2.51 -7.10 11.64
C MET A 242 3.58 -7.32 12.71
N GLN A 243 3.19 -7.66 13.94
CA GLN A 243 4.14 -7.89 15.03
C GLN A 243 5.11 -9.06 14.78
N LYS A 244 4.72 -10.06 13.99
CA LYS A 244 5.59 -11.21 13.66
C LYS A 244 6.78 -10.82 12.77
N LYS A 245 6.71 -9.66 12.16
CA LYS A 245 7.77 -9.10 11.30
C LYS A 245 8.72 -8.18 12.06
N LEU A 246 8.47 -7.89 13.33
CA LEU A 246 9.33 -7.10 14.18
C LEU A 246 10.42 -7.97 14.79
N THR A 247 11.60 -7.39 15.03
CA THR A 247 12.68 -8.01 15.78
C THR A 247 12.37 -8.00 17.28
N ASP A 248 13.08 -8.81 18.05
CA ASP A 248 12.94 -8.83 19.53
C ASP A 248 13.19 -7.44 20.13
N VAL A 249 14.18 -6.72 19.62
CA VAL A 249 14.49 -5.34 20.07
C VAL A 249 13.32 -4.39 19.79
N GLU A 250 12.73 -4.46 18.59
CA GLU A 250 11.58 -3.64 18.22
C GLU A 250 10.33 -4.04 19.01
N LEU A 251 10.19 -5.32 19.37
CA LEU A 251 9.09 -5.79 20.21
C LEU A 251 9.19 -5.31 21.66
N GLU A 252 10.39 -5.08 22.15
CA GLU A 252 10.65 -4.53 23.49
C GLU A 252 10.58 -3.01 23.54
N ASP A 253 10.80 -2.32 22.43
CA ASP A 253 10.77 -0.86 22.34
C ASP A 253 9.35 -0.31 22.52
N ALA A 254 9.12 0.48 23.58
CA ALA A 254 7.80 1.04 23.91
C ALA A 254 7.31 2.09 22.89
N ASP A 255 8.22 2.73 22.18
CA ASP A 255 7.90 3.79 21.21
C ASP A 255 7.47 3.23 19.85
N ILE A 256 7.69 1.95 19.58
CA ILE A 256 7.32 1.29 18.32
C ILE A 256 5.93 0.68 18.41
N SER A 257 5.10 0.92 17.38
CA SER A 257 3.78 0.29 17.25
C SER A 257 3.92 -1.18 16.83
N LYS A 258 3.43 -2.10 17.67
CA LYS A 258 3.47 -3.57 17.40
C LYS A 258 2.33 -4.02 16.50
N VAL A 259 1.25 -3.27 16.51
CA VAL A 259 0.04 -3.54 15.74
C VAL A 259 -0.42 -2.26 15.07
N PRO A 260 -1.05 -2.34 13.89
CA PRO A 260 -1.59 -1.16 13.23
C PRO A 260 -2.81 -0.62 13.99
N GLU A 261 -3.15 0.63 13.72
CA GLU A 261 -4.46 1.18 14.09
C GLU A 261 -5.40 1.04 12.89
N VAL A 262 -6.49 0.30 13.06
CA VAL A 262 -7.46 0.07 11.98
C VAL A 262 -8.85 0.49 12.39
N SER A 263 -9.45 1.38 11.60
CA SER A 263 -10.82 1.87 11.76
C SER A 263 -11.62 1.61 10.48
N HIS A 264 -12.80 1.04 10.59
CA HIS A 264 -13.71 0.86 9.46
C HIS A 264 -15.16 1.01 9.88
N ALA A 265 -16.00 1.47 8.94
CA ALA A 265 -17.45 1.32 9.01
C ALA A 265 -17.83 -0.08 8.49
N ASP A 266 -19.09 -0.30 8.14
CA ASP A 266 -19.63 -1.59 7.71
C ASP A 266 -18.65 -2.40 6.82
N PRO A 267 -18.55 -3.72 7.05
CA PRO A 267 -17.64 -4.57 6.27
C PRO A 267 -17.99 -4.55 4.78
N PHE A 268 -16.95 -4.51 3.93
CA PHE A 268 -17.11 -4.60 2.49
C PHE A 268 -15.93 -5.34 1.84
N VAL A 269 -16.13 -5.79 0.60
CA VAL A 269 -15.11 -6.50 -0.17
C VAL A 269 -14.14 -5.50 -0.77
N ILE A 270 -12.85 -5.65 -0.44
CA ILE A 270 -11.75 -4.86 -1.05
C ILE A 270 -11.31 -5.52 -2.35
N VAL A 271 -11.04 -6.84 -2.30
CA VAL A 271 -10.69 -7.64 -3.48
C VAL A 271 -11.70 -8.75 -3.61
N ALA A 272 -12.41 -8.78 -4.73
CA ALA A 272 -13.37 -9.83 -5.01
C ALA A 272 -12.67 -11.15 -5.33
N GLY A 273 -13.15 -12.22 -4.73
CA GLY A 273 -12.74 -13.58 -5.07
C GLY A 273 -13.09 -13.90 -6.53
N ARG A 274 -12.22 -14.65 -7.16
CA ARG A 274 -12.53 -15.17 -8.51
C ARG A 274 -13.07 -16.57 -8.37
N PRO A 275 -14.24 -16.90 -8.96
CA PRO A 275 -14.72 -18.27 -9.05
C PRO A 275 -13.60 -19.17 -9.62
N GLY A 276 -13.24 -20.22 -8.91
CA GLY A 276 -12.15 -21.11 -9.30
C GLY A 276 -10.75 -20.59 -8.95
N ALA A 277 -10.60 -19.45 -8.26
CA ALA A 277 -9.31 -19.06 -7.72
C ALA A 277 -8.79 -20.15 -6.77
N PRO A 278 -7.55 -20.62 -6.95
CA PRO A 278 -7.00 -21.64 -6.09
C PRO A 278 -7.01 -21.19 -4.62
N ARG A 279 -7.33 -22.13 -3.72
CA ARG A 279 -7.33 -21.89 -2.27
C ARG A 279 -5.96 -21.37 -1.83
N THR A 280 -5.91 -20.65 -0.70
CA THR A 280 -4.70 -20.08 -0.10
C THR A 280 -3.52 -21.05 0.04
N ASN A 281 -3.81 -22.36 0.12
CA ASN A 281 -2.80 -23.41 0.20
C ASN A 281 -2.40 -24.01 -1.15
N ALA A 282 -2.96 -23.54 -2.27
CA ALA A 282 -2.56 -24.04 -3.58
C ALA A 282 -1.15 -23.57 -3.94
N THR A 283 -0.33 -24.50 -4.40
CA THR A 283 1.01 -24.22 -4.88
C THR A 283 1.03 -24.25 -6.40
N PHE A 284 1.86 -23.38 -6.97
CA PHE A 284 2.03 -23.19 -8.41
C PHE A 284 3.45 -23.52 -8.81
N PRO A 285 3.66 -24.11 -9.99
CA PRO A 285 4.97 -24.46 -10.45
C PRO A 285 5.79 -23.20 -10.77
N VAL A 286 7.02 -23.20 -10.30
CA VAL A 286 8.04 -22.17 -10.59
C VAL A 286 9.22 -22.88 -11.20
N GLU A 287 9.69 -22.38 -12.35
CA GLU A 287 10.88 -22.87 -13.04
C GLU A 287 12.01 -21.84 -12.89
N LEU A 288 13.13 -22.28 -12.33
CA LEU A 288 14.29 -21.47 -12.06
C LEU A 288 15.36 -21.72 -13.13
N ARG A 289 15.61 -20.71 -13.96
CA ARG A 289 16.67 -20.70 -14.99
C ARG A 289 17.84 -19.88 -14.48
N SER A 290 18.68 -20.49 -13.69
CA SER A 290 19.84 -19.87 -13.05
C SER A 290 21.10 -20.68 -13.30
N ALA A 291 22.26 -20.01 -13.30
CA ALA A 291 23.57 -20.67 -13.46
C ALA A 291 24.02 -21.43 -12.19
N ALA A 292 23.45 -21.10 -11.02
CA ALA A 292 23.80 -21.72 -9.75
C ALA A 292 22.55 -21.95 -8.88
N PRO A 293 22.53 -23.03 -8.08
CA PRO A 293 21.43 -23.29 -7.16
C PRO A 293 21.46 -22.25 -6.03
N GLY A 294 20.36 -21.54 -5.88
CA GLY A 294 20.16 -20.56 -4.82
C GLY A 294 19.12 -21.02 -3.80
N LYS A 295 18.52 -20.07 -3.12
CA LYS A 295 17.39 -20.30 -2.21
C LYS A 295 16.26 -19.32 -2.52
N ILE A 296 15.02 -19.76 -2.29
CA ILE A 296 13.84 -18.92 -2.43
C ILE A 296 13.42 -18.49 -1.04
N LEU A 297 13.26 -17.17 -0.87
CA LEU A 297 12.71 -16.57 0.33
C LEU A 297 11.29 -16.06 0.05
N ASN A 298 10.39 -16.17 1.02
CA ASN A 298 9.10 -15.52 1.02
C ASN A 298 9.22 -14.03 1.42
N ASN A 299 8.10 -13.33 1.55
CA ASN A 299 8.09 -11.94 2.02
C ASN A 299 8.57 -11.75 3.47
N ASP A 300 8.55 -12.80 4.27
CA ASP A 300 9.04 -12.80 5.66
C ASP A 300 10.54 -13.17 5.74
N PHE A 301 11.22 -13.28 4.59
CA PHE A 301 12.62 -13.71 4.45
C PHE A 301 12.90 -15.12 4.95
N GLU A 302 11.85 -15.93 5.13
CA GLU A 302 11.98 -17.33 5.45
C GLU A 302 12.34 -18.11 4.19
N VAL A 303 13.24 -19.07 4.32
CA VAL A 303 13.59 -19.99 3.24
C VAL A 303 12.41 -20.95 3.00
N VAL A 304 11.79 -20.84 1.84
CA VAL A 304 10.66 -21.68 1.44
C VAL A 304 11.05 -22.77 0.44
N ALA A 305 12.19 -22.62 -0.23
CA ALA A 305 12.78 -23.66 -1.06
C ALA A 305 14.31 -23.43 -1.20
N GLU A 306 15.07 -24.50 -1.07
CA GLU A 306 16.51 -24.52 -1.22
C GLU A 306 16.99 -25.95 -1.59
N ASN A 307 18.30 -26.15 -1.66
CA ASN A 307 18.92 -27.47 -1.93
C ASN A 307 18.49 -28.07 -3.27
N PHE A 308 18.38 -27.23 -4.31
CA PHE A 308 18.10 -27.70 -5.67
C PHE A 308 19.23 -28.60 -6.18
N THR A 309 18.88 -29.78 -6.66
CA THR A 309 19.84 -30.80 -7.12
C THR A 309 19.68 -31.07 -8.61
N GLY A 310 20.77 -31.55 -9.23
CA GLY A 310 20.80 -31.81 -10.69
C GLY A 310 21.06 -30.57 -11.53
N PRO A 311 21.05 -30.71 -12.85
CA PRO A 311 21.22 -29.58 -13.77
C PRO A 311 19.96 -28.70 -13.81
N PRO A 312 20.11 -27.36 -14.07
CA PRO A 312 18.96 -26.49 -14.31
C PRO A 312 18.19 -26.90 -15.59
N PRO A 313 16.89 -26.51 -15.73
CA PRO A 313 16.13 -25.68 -14.81
C PRO A 313 15.62 -26.44 -13.57
N TRP A 314 15.70 -25.80 -12.40
CA TRP A 314 15.13 -26.38 -11.18
C TRP A 314 13.67 -25.99 -11.06
N THR A 315 12.90 -26.82 -10.34
CA THR A 315 11.46 -26.56 -10.11
C THR A 315 11.16 -26.45 -8.63
N ALA A 316 10.25 -25.54 -8.29
CA ALA A 316 9.67 -25.40 -6.97
C ALA A 316 8.15 -25.30 -7.08
N LYS A 317 7.45 -25.59 -5.99
CA LYS A 317 6.01 -25.35 -5.87
C LYS A 317 5.78 -24.33 -4.77
N LEU A 318 5.35 -23.14 -5.17
CA LEU A 318 5.15 -22.02 -4.27
C LEU A 318 3.69 -21.56 -4.27
N GLN A 319 3.24 -21.06 -3.16
CA GLN A 319 1.94 -20.41 -3.05
C GLN A 319 1.96 -19.09 -3.85
N ARG A 320 0.81 -18.45 -4.03
CA ARG A 320 0.76 -17.09 -4.57
C ARG A 320 1.53 -16.15 -3.64
N GLY A 321 2.32 -15.26 -4.21
CA GLY A 321 3.09 -14.32 -3.41
C GLY A 321 4.23 -13.68 -4.18
N LEU A 322 4.90 -12.77 -3.52
CA LEU A 322 6.17 -12.22 -3.95
C LEU A 322 7.29 -13.02 -3.29
N TYR A 323 8.30 -13.36 -4.05
CA TYR A 323 9.43 -14.17 -3.64
C TYR A 323 10.73 -13.56 -4.10
N GLN A 324 11.78 -13.94 -3.41
CA GLN A 324 13.14 -13.54 -3.73
C GLN A 324 13.98 -14.80 -3.97
N TYR A 325 14.58 -14.90 -5.15
CA TYR A 325 15.60 -15.91 -5.41
C TYR A 325 16.98 -15.34 -5.09
N VAL A 326 17.69 -15.97 -4.19
CA VAL A 326 18.98 -15.50 -3.68
C VAL A 326 20.06 -16.49 -4.10
N LEU A 327 21.06 -16.02 -4.84
CA LEU A 327 22.23 -16.80 -5.26
C LEU A 327 23.25 -16.93 -4.13
N PRO A 328 24.09 -17.98 -4.13
CA PRO A 328 25.17 -18.16 -3.14
C PRO A 328 26.14 -16.98 -3.06
N GLY A 329 26.31 -16.23 -4.15
CA GLY A 329 27.16 -15.02 -4.23
C GLY A 329 26.46 -13.72 -3.82
N GLY A 330 25.23 -13.77 -3.29
CA GLY A 330 24.50 -12.59 -2.83
C GLY A 330 23.67 -11.86 -3.90
N GLY A 331 23.69 -12.32 -5.16
CA GLY A 331 22.79 -11.82 -6.21
C GLY A 331 21.34 -12.19 -5.89
N THR A 332 20.39 -11.29 -6.13
CA THR A 332 18.98 -11.51 -5.83
C THR A 332 18.08 -11.13 -6.99
N THR A 333 17.02 -11.90 -7.22
CA THR A 333 15.97 -11.61 -8.20
C THR A 333 14.61 -11.71 -7.53
N LEU A 334 13.84 -10.63 -7.61
CA LEU A 334 12.44 -10.63 -7.17
C LEU A 334 11.55 -11.21 -8.26
N PHE A 335 10.60 -12.06 -7.86
CA PHE A 335 9.59 -12.61 -8.77
C PHE A 335 8.26 -12.80 -8.06
N LYS A 336 7.18 -12.80 -8.84
CA LYS A 336 5.81 -12.94 -8.36
C LYS A 336 5.20 -14.23 -8.88
N VAL A 337 4.66 -15.05 -7.97
CA VAL A 337 3.81 -16.19 -8.31
C VAL A 337 2.37 -15.70 -8.30
N THR A 338 1.80 -15.51 -9.48
CA THR A 338 0.44 -14.96 -9.63
C THR A 338 -0.65 -16.00 -9.40
N GLY A 339 -0.31 -17.28 -9.56
CA GLY A 339 -1.25 -18.38 -9.55
C GLY A 339 -2.26 -18.28 -10.71
N ALA A 340 -1.84 -17.70 -11.83
CA ALA A 340 -2.65 -17.68 -13.03
C ALA A 340 -2.93 -19.11 -13.53
N LEU A 341 -4.09 -19.30 -14.12
CA LEU A 341 -4.46 -20.52 -14.84
C LEU A 341 -4.49 -20.22 -16.33
N ASP A 342 -4.10 -21.18 -17.14
CA ASP A 342 -4.23 -21.09 -18.60
C ASP A 342 -5.70 -21.32 -19.05
N ALA A 343 -5.95 -21.30 -20.37
CA ALA A 343 -7.26 -21.54 -20.93
C ALA A 343 -7.82 -22.96 -20.60
N SER A 344 -6.96 -23.90 -20.25
CA SER A 344 -7.31 -25.26 -19.85
C SER A 344 -7.44 -25.44 -18.34
N GLN A 345 -7.47 -24.34 -17.57
CA GLN A 345 -7.50 -24.32 -16.09
C GLN A 345 -6.28 -24.98 -15.44
N GLN A 346 -5.15 -25.07 -16.15
CA GLN A 346 -3.90 -25.56 -15.60
C GLN A 346 -3.04 -24.39 -15.06
N PRO A 347 -2.28 -24.60 -13.98
CA PRO A 347 -1.39 -23.59 -13.44
C PRO A 347 -0.34 -23.15 -14.45
N VAL A 348 -0.26 -21.84 -14.70
CA VAL A 348 0.78 -21.25 -15.51
C VAL A 348 2.10 -21.31 -14.75
N VAL A 349 3.15 -21.82 -15.41
CA VAL A 349 4.50 -21.91 -14.82
C VAL A 349 5.11 -20.51 -14.73
N THR A 350 5.53 -20.12 -13.53
CA THR A 350 6.31 -18.87 -13.35
C THR A 350 7.77 -19.16 -13.69
N ILE A 351 8.29 -18.48 -14.71
CA ILE A 351 9.71 -18.63 -15.13
C ILE A 351 10.51 -17.51 -14.48
N VAL A 352 11.56 -17.88 -13.75
CA VAL A 352 12.52 -16.96 -13.11
C VAL A 352 13.87 -17.17 -13.78
N SER A 353 14.33 -16.15 -14.51
CA SER A 353 15.65 -16.12 -15.15
C SER A 353 16.59 -15.24 -14.33
N VAL A 354 17.78 -15.77 -13.97
CA VAL A 354 18.77 -15.10 -13.11
C VAL A 354 20.17 -15.24 -13.70
#